data_59494e4bf5bcd138e02c14f77b8c4865
#
_entry.id   59494e4bf5bcd138e02c14f77b8c4865
#
_cell.length_a   1.000
_cell.length_b   1.000
_cell.length_c   1.000
_cell.angle_alpha   90.00
_cell.angle_beta   90.00
_cell.angle_gamma   90.00
#
_symmetry.space_group_name_H-M   'P 1'
#
loop_
_entity.id
_entity.type
_entity.pdbx_description
1 polymer ?
#
loop_
_entity_poly.entity_id
_entity_poly.type
_entity_poly.pdbx_seq_one_letter_code
_entity_poly.pdbx_strand_id
1 'polypeptide(L)'
;MAKTTFTGPIRSQSTNGFESVTIDSTSGAETTFGKLQGVHVKFTATTTAGPSDLVVGKFGSPEASVNPFAESSTQLFPFGTKLIYGDRTFRYAGIGGSAITAGKTVQTTAAVANHRDVAVQAAASAGDTTVTVTLGSTAATANQYAEGYLHINDVAGQGQLMRVKSHPAADSGANVVITLYDPVVTALTTSSKADLISATYNDVVVAPATETGPVIGVTAIDFTADY
;
A
#
# COMPACT_ATOMS: atom_id res chain seq x y z
N MET A 1 -7.56 -46.21 21.18
CA MET A 1 -8.20 -45.48 20.05
C MET A 1 -7.55 -45.95 18.76
N ALA A 2 -8.33 -46.49 17.83
CA ALA A 2 -7.79 -46.96 16.56
C ALA A 2 -7.39 -45.78 15.70
N LYS A 3 -6.13 -45.73 15.25
CA LYS A 3 -5.65 -44.78 14.26
C LYS A 3 -6.26 -45.13 12.91
N THR A 4 -7.14 -44.30 12.38
CA THR A 4 -7.63 -44.44 11.03
C THR A 4 -6.59 -43.86 10.08
N THR A 5 -5.91 -44.69 9.32
CA THR A 5 -4.95 -44.30 8.30
C THR A 5 -5.71 -44.19 6.97
N PHE A 6 -5.80 -42.98 6.41
CA PHE A 6 -6.33 -42.81 5.06
C PHE A 6 -5.18 -43.00 4.06
N THR A 7 -5.28 -44.03 3.26
CA THR A 7 -4.35 -44.28 2.14
C THR A 7 -5.07 -44.01 0.84
N GLY A 8 -4.98 -42.80 0.34
CA GLY A 8 -5.52 -42.40 -0.95
C GLY A 8 -5.94 -40.95 -1.04
N PRO A 9 -6.19 -40.44 -2.22
CA PRO A 9 -6.62 -39.06 -2.39
C PRO A 9 -8.03 -38.87 -1.81
N ILE A 10 -8.19 -37.88 -0.94
CA ILE A 10 -9.50 -37.44 -0.48
C ILE A 10 -10.05 -36.48 -1.54
N ARG A 11 -11.17 -36.82 -2.13
CA ARG A 11 -11.86 -35.99 -3.11
C ARG A 11 -13.16 -35.47 -2.52
N SER A 12 -13.39 -34.17 -2.64
CA SER A 12 -14.69 -33.56 -2.41
C SER A 12 -15.54 -33.67 -3.67
N GLN A 13 -16.79 -34.12 -3.55
CA GLN A 13 -17.77 -34.13 -4.63
C GLN A 13 -18.51 -32.79 -4.76
N SER A 14 -18.17 -31.79 -3.93
CA SER A 14 -18.77 -30.46 -4.00
C SER A 14 -18.04 -29.60 -5.02
N THR A 15 -18.78 -28.90 -5.88
CA THR A 15 -18.24 -27.96 -6.86
C THR A 15 -17.47 -26.79 -6.22
N ASN A 16 -17.55 -26.64 -4.90
CA ASN A 16 -16.90 -25.61 -4.11
C ASN A 16 -15.96 -26.17 -3.03
N GLY A 17 -15.53 -27.42 -3.12
CA GLY A 17 -14.73 -28.12 -2.12
C GLY A 17 -13.30 -28.45 -2.58
N PHE A 18 -12.63 -29.34 -1.85
CA PHE A 18 -11.27 -29.81 -2.15
C PHE A 18 -11.19 -30.46 -3.52
N GLU A 19 -10.24 -30.04 -4.35
CA GLU A 19 -9.97 -30.71 -5.62
C GLU A 19 -9.15 -31.98 -5.44
N SER A 20 -8.15 -31.99 -4.57
CA SER A 20 -7.42 -33.20 -4.16
C SER A 20 -6.51 -32.94 -2.95
N VAL A 21 -6.31 -33.95 -2.13
CA VAL A 21 -5.28 -33.97 -1.08
C VAL A 21 -4.39 -35.16 -1.32
N THR A 22 -3.11 -34.93 -1.54
CA THR A 22 -2.11 -36.02 -1.63
C THR A 22 -1.21 -35.90 -0.40
N ILE A 23 -1.20 -36.94 0.43
CA ILE A 23 -0.31 -37.03 1.59
C ILE A 23 0.80 -38.00 1.24
N ASP A 24 2.01 -37.52 1.12
CA ASP A 24 3.20 -38.35 1.04
C ASP A 24 3.79 -38.52 2.44
N SER A 25 3.62 -39.68 3.02
CA SER A 25 4.07 -40.01 4.37
C SER A 25 5.55 -40.36 4.45
N THR A 26 6.26 -40.41 3.34
CA THR A 26 7.63 -41.00 3.28
C THR A 26 8.69 -39.94 3.04
N SER A 27 8.39 -38.87 2.31
CA SER A 27 9.41 -37.91 1.86
C SER A 27 9.45 -36.61 2.62
N GLY A 28 8.47 -36.31 3.50
CA GLY A 28 8.33 -34.99 4.11
C GLY A 28 8.11 -33.86 3.10
N ALA A 29 7.70 -34.21 1.89
CA ALA A 29 7.46 -33.26 0.82
C ALA A 29 6.28 -32.34 1.16
N GLU A 30 6.36 -31.12 0.65
CA GLU A 30 5.31 -30.12 0.79
C GLU A 30 4.01 -30.66 0.19
N THR A 31 2.98 -30.77 1.03
CA THR A 31 1.64 -31.16 0.61
C THR A 31 0.80 -29.92 0.38
N THR A 32 0.44 -29.65 -0.85
CA THR A 32 -0.43 -28.54 -1.22
C THR A 32 -1.88 -29.06 -1.21
N PHE A 33 -2.69 -28.50 -0.36
CA PHE A 33 -4.12 -28.76 -0.37
C PHE A 33 -4.79 -27.86 -1.41
N GLY A 34 -5.73 -28.42 -2.15
CA GLY A 34 -6.54 -27.67 -3.09
C GLY A 34 -7.30 -26.51 -2.40
N LYS A 35 -7.82 -25.64 -3.20
CA LYS A 35 -8.50 -24.43 -2.78
C LYS A 35 -9.78 -24.76 -2.00
N LEU A 36 -9.82 -24.41 -0.72
CA LEU A 36 -11.02 -24.50 0.09
C LEU A 36 -11.67 -23.13 0.15
N GLN A 37 -12.67 -22.84 -0.68
CA GLN A 37 -13.46 -21.59 -0.67
C GLN A 37 -12.66 -20.34 -0.27
N GLY A 38 -11.56 -20.08 -0.98
CA GLY A 38 -10.75 -18.90 -0.69
C GLY A 38 -9.76 -19.01 0.48
N VAL A 39 -9.62 -20.19 1.11
CA VAL A 39 -8.62 -20.45 2.15
C VAL A 39 -7.52 -21.34 1.59
N HIS A 40 -6.28 -20.90 1.62
CA HIS A 40 -5.11 -21.76 1.40
C HIS A 40 -4.62 -22.26 2.75
N VAL A 41 -4.53 -23.58 2.89
CA VAL A 41 -3.91 -24.20 4.05
C VAL A 41 -2.58 -24.79 3.58
N LYS A 42 -1.48 -24.25 4.06
CA LYS A 42 -0.14 -24.77 3.80
C LYS A 42 0.31 -25.55 5.04
N PHE A 43 0.58 -26.82 4.87
CA PHE A 43 1.22 -27.63 5.91
C PHE A 43 2.69 -27.79 5.52
N THR A 44 3.58 -27.29 6.34
CA THR A 44 5.01 -27.53 6.19
C THR A 44 5.41 -28.59 7.21
N ALA A 45 5.74 -29.78 6.72
CA ALA A 45 6.33 -30.81 7.58
C ALA A 45 7.83 -30.48 7.74
N THR A 46 8.26 -30.15 8.93
CA THR A 46 9.70 -30.09 9.25
C THR A 46 10.15 -31.48 9.68
N THR A 47 11.33 -31.90 9.19
CA THR A 47 11.93 -33.20 9.50
C THR A 47 12.41 -33.35 10.95
N THR A 48 12.26 -32.33 11.77
CA THR A 48 12.54 -32.35 13.21
C THR A 48 11.23 -32.51 13.95
N ALA A 49 11.12 -33.53 14.79
CA ALA A 49 9.94 -33.88 15.56
C ALA A 49 9.52 -32.72 16.51
N GLY A 50 8.81 -31.76 15.98
CA GLY A 50 8.15 -30.67 16.69
C GLY A 50 6.66 -30.65 16.33
N PRO A 51 5.80 -30.00 17.12
CA PRO A 51 4.41 -29.86 16.78
C PRO A 51 4.28 -29.15 15.43
N SER A 52 3.46 -29.73 14.53
CA SER A 52 3.16 -29.11 13.24
C SER A 52 2.42 -27.80 13.47
N ASP A 53 3.05 -26.69 13.17
CA ASP A 53 2.38 -25.40 13.22
C ASP A 53 1.37 -25.31 12.08
N LEU A 54 0.10 -25.33 12.43
CA LEU A 54 -0.99 -25.02 11.53
C LEU A 54 -1.11 -23.50 11.42
N VAL A 55 -0.57 -22.93 10.36
CA VAL A 55 -0.75 -21.51 10.07
C VAL A 55 -2.02 -21.34 9.25
N VAL A 56 -3.09 -20.91 9.90
CA VAL A 56 -4.34 -20.52 9.23
C VAL A 56 -4.27 -19.02 8.92
N GLY A 57 -3.87 -18.69 7.70
CA GLY A 57 -3.88 -17.31 7.21
C GLY A 57 -5.26 -16.92 6.68
N LYS A 58 -5.70 -15.70 6.97
CA LYS A 58 -6.87 -15.11 6.31
C LYS A 58 -6.52 -14.75 4.87
N PHE A 59 -7.40 -15.07 3.94
CA PHE A 59 -7.25 -14.73 2.53
C PHE A 59 -7.16 -13.21 2.35
N GLY A 60 -6.14 -12.75 1.64
CA GLY A 60 -5.97 -11.35 1.26
C GLY A 60 -5.07 -10.53 2.18
N SER A 61 -4.43 -11.15 3.17
CA SER A 61 -3.44 -10.49 4.00
C SER A 61 -2.07 -11.14 3.84
N PRO A 62 -1.02 -10.41 3.49
CA PRO A 62 0.35 -10.91 3.48
C PRO A 62 0.89 -11.15 4.91
N GLU A 63 0.03 -11.28 5.89
CA GLU A 63 0.28 -11.16 7.32
C GLU A 63 1.13 -12.29 7.92
N ALA A 64 1.23 -13.45 7.27
CA ALA A 64 1.93 -14.62 7.84
C ALA A 64 3.46 -14.44 7.95
N SER A 65 4.03 -13.39 7.38
CA SER A 65 5.48 -13.14 7.41
C SER A 65 5.88 -11.69 7.68
N VAL A 66 4.93 -10.78 7.90
CA VAL A 66 5.24 -9.37 8.13
C VAL A 66 5.39 -9.11 9.62
N ASN A 67 6.60 -8.71 10.01
CA ASN A 67 6.86 -8.23 11.37
C ASN A 67 6.45 -6.74 11.46
N PRO A 68 5.41 -6.37 12.22
CA PRO A 68 5.00 -4.98 12.36
C PRO A 68 5.98 -4.12 13.18
N PHE A 69 7.02 -4.73 13.72
CA PHE A 69 8.06 -4.09 14.52
C PHE A 69 9.42 -4.10 13.80
N ALA A 70 9.43 -4.21 12.47
CA ALA A 70 10.64 -4.14 11.67
C ALA A 70 10.60 -2.95 10.70
N GLU A 71 11.74 -2.31 10.52
CA GLU A 71 11.98 -1.30 9.50
C GLU A 71 12.42 -1.94 8.18
N SER A 72 12.23 -1.20 7.08
CA SER A 72 12.77 -1.55 5.77
C SER A 72 13.19 -0.29 5.04
N SER A 73 14.43 -0.24 4.56
CA SER A 73 14.95 0.85 3.72
C SER A 73 14.39 0.87 2.30
N THR A 74 13.59 -0.12 1.95
CA THR A 74 12.89 -0.18 0.66
C THR A 74 11.41 -0.39 0.91
N GLN A 75 10.58 0.28 0.11
CA GLN A 75 9.14 0.10 0.20
C GLN A 75 8.75 -1.34 -0.15
N LEU A 76 8.15 -2.05 0.80
CA LEU A 76 7.68 -3.43 0.63
C LEU A 76 6.21 -3.52 0.26
N PHE A 77 5.40 -2.56 0.70
CA PHE A 77 3.95 -2.51 0.49
C PHE A 77 3.50 -1.11 0.09
N PRO A 78 2.34 -0.97 -0.55
CA PRO A 78 1.73 0.34 -0.74
C PRO A 78 1.50 1.06 0.60
N PHE A 79 1.74 2.37 0.61
CA PHE A 79 1.50 3.18 1.81
C PHE A 79 0.06 3.05 2.30
N GLY A 80 -0.11 2.94 3.61
CA GLY A 80 -1.42 2.74 4.23
C GLY A 80 -1.90 1.29 4.25
N THR A 81 -1.13 0.33 3.71
CA THR A 81 -1.48 -1.10 3.82
C THR A 81 -1.74 -1.47 5.27
N LYS A 82 -2.89 -2.09 5.50
CA LYS A 82 -3.38 -2.42 6.84
C LYS A 82 -2.92 -3.80 7.26
N LEU A 83 -2.34 -3.88 8.47
CA LEU A 83 -2.03 -5.12 9.16
C LEU A 83 -2.81 -5.18 10.48
N ILE A 84 -3.53 -6.27 10.70
CA ILE A 84 -4.21 -6.54 11.97
C ILE A 84 -3.37 -7.59 12.71
N TYR A 85 -2.89 -7.25 13.89
CA TYR A 85 -2.09 -8.12 14.73
C TYR A 85 -2.71 -8.19 16.13
N GLY A 86 -3.45 -9.26 16.39
CA GLY A 86 -4.26 -9.39 17.60
C GLY A 86 -5.40 -8.34 17.60
N ASP A 87 -5.42 -7.52 18.64
CA ASP A 87 -6.38 -6.41 18.82
C ASP A 87 -5.92 -5.07 18.20
N ARG A 88 -4.70 -5.04 17.67
CA ARG A 88 -4.05 -3.83 17.14
C ARG A 88 -4.12 -3.76 15.62
N THR A 89 -4.23 -2.53 15.13
CA THR A 89 -4.16 -2.22 13.70
C THR A 89 -2.92 -1.39 13.42
N PHE A 90 -2.07 -1.89 12.53
CA PHE A 90 -0.90 -1.18 12.01
C PHE A 90 -1.17 -0.68 10.60
N ARG A 91 -0.44 0.35 10.19
CA ARG A 91 -0.40 0.88 8.83
C ARG A 91 1.03 0.95 8.37
N TYR A 92 1.28 0.49 7.14
CA TYR A 92 2.58 0.65 6.52
C TYR A 92 2.79 2.12 6.14
N ALA A 93 3.88 2.70 6.62
CA ALA A 93 4.17 4.12 6.44
C ALA A 93 5.64 4.33 6.06
N GLY A 94 5.91 5.37 5.27
CA GLY A 94 7.24 5.89 5.04
C GLY A 94 7.51 7.05 5.99
N ILE A 95 8.67 7.04 6.62
CA ILE A 95 9.09 8.10 7.54
C ILE A 95 9.79 9.21 6.75
N GLY A 96 9.50 10.46 7.08
CA GLY A 96 10.16 11.61 6.47
C GLY A 96 11.60 11.80 6.95
N GLY A 97 12.24 12.87 6.51
CA GLY A 97 13.66 13.15 6.71
C GLY A 97 14.14 13.34 8.16
N SER A 98 13.36 12.91 9.17
CA SER A 98 13.74 12.95 10.58
C SER A 98 13.37 11.66 11.29
N ALA A 99 14.32 11.08 12.02
CA ALA A 99 14.08 9.90 12.84
C ALA A 99 12.97 10.15 13.88
N ILE A 100 12.17 9.14 14.16
CA ILE A 100 11.04 9.20 15.10
C ILE A 100 11.20 8.10 16.15
N THR A 101 11.19 8.48 17.43
CA THR A 101 11.23 7.48 18.52
C THR A 101 9.85 6.85 18.75
N ALA A 102 9.86 5.65 19.34
CA ALA A 102 8.65 4.94 19.73
C ALA A 102 7.73 5.78 20.65
N GLY A 103 6.44 5.57 20.54
CA GLY A 103 5.42 6.22 21.38
C GLY A 103 5.13 7.68 21.00
N LYS A 104 5.61 8.18 19.88
CA LYS A 104 5.30 9.52 19.38
C LYS A 104 4.01 9.51 18.56
N THR A 105 3.15 10.49 18.82
CA THR A 105 2.02 10.80 17.93
C THR A 105 2.55 11.34 16.62
N VAL A 106 2.04 10.81 15.51
CA VAL A 106 2.48 11.17 14.15
C VAL A 106 1.32 11.66 13.31
N GLN A 107 1.66 12.53 12.38
CA GLN A 107 0.74 13.11 11.40
C GLN A 107 1.26 12.95 9.98
N THR A 108 0.39 13.21 9.00
CA THR A 108 0.79 13.35 7.61
C THR A 108 1.74 14.52 7.44
N THR A 109 2.60 14.46 6.43
CA THR A 109 3.37 15.65 6.01
C THR A 109 2.43 16.81 5.65
N ALA A 110 2.89 18.04 5.89
CA ALA A 110 2.11 19.21 5.55
C ALA A 110 1.93 19.34 4.03
N ALA A 111 0.75 19.76 3.60
CA ALA A 111 0.51 20.02 2.19
C ALA A 111 1.37 21.19 1.68
N VAL A 112 1.98 21.02 0.52
CA VAL A 112 2.76 22.07 -0.14
C VAL A 112 1.79 23.06 -0.80
N ALA A 113 1.72 24.28 -0.29
CA ALA A 113 0.77 25.29 -0.77
C ALA A 113 0.93 25.60 -2.27
N ASN A 114 2.18 25.64 -2.76
CA ASN A 114 2.50 25.94 -4.16
C ASN A 114 2.24 24.74 -5.13
N HIS A 115 1.76 23.61 -4.63
CA HIS A 115 1.32 22.47 -5.42
C HIS A 115 -0.20 22.28 -5.37
N ARG A 116 -0.89 23.31 -4.91
CA ARG A 116 -2.35 23.41 -4.95
C ARG A 116 -2.76 24.44 -5.99
N ASP A 117 -3.93 24.23 -6.57
CA ASP A 117 -4.49 25.08 -7.63
C ASP A 117 -3.52 25.31 -8.81
N VAL A 118 -2.70 24.30 -9.12
CA VAL A 118 -1.74 24.36 -10.22
C VAL A 118 -2.44 24.20 -11.57
N ALA A 119 -1.92 24.88 -12.58
CA ALA A 119 -2.51 24.84 -13.92
C ALA A 119 -2.25 23.49 -14.59
N VAL A 120 -3.27 22.93 -15.25
CA VAL A 120 -3.09 21.86 -16.22
C VAL A 120 -2.45 22.48 -17.47
N GLN A 121 -1.22 22.07 -17.80
CA GLN A 121 -0.41 22.66 -18.86
C GLN A 121 -0.88 22.26 -20.27
N ALA A 122 -1.35 21.04 -20.44
CA ALA A 122 -1.82 20.51 -21.71
C ALA A 122 -3.17 19.83 -21.51
N ALA A 123 -4.05 19.96 -22.49
CA ALA A 123 -5.32 19.24 -22.48
C ALA A 123 -5.06 17.72 -22.39
N ALA A 124 -5.88 17.03 -21.61
CA ALA A 124 -5.86 15.57 -21.50
C ALA A 124 -7.22 15.01 -21.88
N SER A 125 -7.25 14.01 -22.74
CA SER A 125 -8.47 13.36 -23.18
C SER A 125 -8.97 12.35 -22.16
N ALA A 126 -10.27 12.04 -22.18
CA ALA A 126 -10.79 10.90 -21.45
C ALA A 126 -10.06 9.61 -21.90
N GLY A 127 -9.59 8.82 -20.95
CA GLY A 127 -8.77 7.62 -21.18
C GLY A 127 -7.26 7.84 -21.03
N ASP A 128 -6.77 9.07 -21.03
CA ASP A 128 -5.35 9.35 -20.82
C ASP A 128 -4.93 8.97 -19.39
N THR A 129 -3.73 8.44 -19.25
CA THR A 129 -3.11 8.07 -17.97
C THR A 129 -1.97 9.00 -17.56
N THR A 130 -1.85 10.13 -18.24
CA THR A 130 -0.87 11.18 -17.93
C THR A 130 -1.54 12.55 -17.97
N VAL A 131 -1.16 13.40 -17.02
CA VAL A 131 -1.57 14.80 -16.98
C VAL A 131 -0.34 15.65 -16.72
N THR A 132 -0.14 16.71 -17.50
CA THR A 132 0.95 17.65 -17.28
C THR A 132 0.43 18.86 -16.52
N VAL A 133 1.08 19.17 -15.39
CA VAL A 133 0.76 20.36 -14.58
C VAL A 133 1.97 21.27 -14.47
N THR A 134 1.76 22.56 -14.23
CA THR A 134 2.82 23.54 -13.97
C THR A 134 2.89 23.78 -12.48
N LEU A 135 4.01 23.45 -11.83
CA LEU A 135 4.21 23.69 -10.40
C LEU A 135 4.23 25.19 -10.09
N GLY A 136 3.88 25.54 -8.86
CA GLY A 136 4.13 26.88 -8.33
C GLY A 136 5.59 27.11 -7.94
N SER A 137 5.86 28.03 -7.01
CA SER A 137 7.23 28.45 -6.63
C SER A 137 7.99 27.46 -5.74
N THR A 138 7.56 26.20 -5.66
CA THR A 138 8.25 25.14 -4.93
C THR A 138 8.57 24.00 -5.89
N ALA A 139 9.78 23.45 -5.81
CA ALA A 139 10.18 22.27 -6.58
C ALA A 139 9.52 21.00 -6.02
N ALA A 140 9.36 19.99 -6.84
CA ALA A 140 8.93 18.64 -6.43
C ALA A 140 10.07 17.63 -6.63
N THR A 141 10.33 16.81 -5.64
CA THR A 141 11.24 15.67 -5.77
C THR A 141 10.58 14.56 -6.58
N ALA A 142 11.38 13.68 -7.17
CA ALA A 142 10.83 12.55 -7.93
C ALA A 142 9.92 11.70 -7.03
N ASN A 143 8.73 11.37 -7.55
CA ASN A 143 7.74 10.54 -6.87
C ASN A 143 7.21 11.07 -5.52
N GLN A 144 7.40 12.34 -5.20
CA GLN A 144 6.88 12.96 -3.98
C GLN A 144 5.37 12.72 -3.77
N TYR A 145 4.62 12.62 -4.87
CA TYR A 145 3.17 12.38 -4.86
C TYR A 145 2.78 10.96 -5.28
N ALA A 146 3.76 10.05 -5.43
CA ALA A 146 3.46 8.66 -5.73
C ALA A 146 2.54 8.04 -4.66
N GLU A 147 1.57 7.23 -5.11
CA GLU A 147 0.50 6.66 -4.28
C GLU A 147 -0.45 7.68 -3.62
N GLY A 148 -0.20 8.97 -3.81
CA GLY A 148 -1.12 10.06 -3.50
C GLY A 148 -2.11 10.29 -4.62
N TYR A 149 -2.62 11.51 -4.72
CA TYR A 149 -3.71 11.83 -5.64
C TYR A 149 -3.46 13.12 -6.42
N LEU A 150 -3.92 13.14 -7.66
CA LEU A 150 -4.17 14.32 -8.45
C LEU A 150 -5.68 14.60 -8.38
N HIS A 151 -6.06 15.72 -7.80
CA HIS A 151 -7.44 16.17 -7.68
C HIS A 151 -7.68 17.35 -8.62
N ILE A 152 -8.66 17.26 -9.49
CA ILE A 152 -9.08 18.38 -10.33
C ILE A 152 -10.08 19.22 -9.55
N ASN A 153 -9.66 20.42 -9.18
CA ASN A 153 -10.41 21.26 -8.26
C ASN A 153 -11.25 22.34 -8.95
N ASP A 154 -10.98 22.64 -10.23
CA ASP A 154 -11.72 23.68 -10.95
C ASP A 154 -11.84 23.41 -12.46
N VAL A 155 -12.88 23.98 -13.08
CA VAL A 155 -13.21 23.98 -14.51
C VAL A 155 -13.50 22.58 -15.06
N ALA A 156 -12.98 22.26 -16.25
CA ALA A 156 -13.25 20.97 -16.90
C ALA A 156 -12.66 19.80 -16.12
N GLY A 157 -13.50 18.80 -15.87
CA GLY A 157 -13.11 17.62 -15.11
C GLY A 157 -13.12 17.79 -13.60
N GLN A 158 -13.62 18.91 -13.07
CA GLN A 158 -13.71 19.17 -11.62
C GLN A 158 -14.33 17.99 -10.86
N GLY A 159 -13.74 17.66 -9.70
CA GLY A 159 -14.17 16.57 -8.83
C GLY A 159 -13.51 15.23 -9.15
N GLN A 160 -12.74 15.10 -10.23
CA GLN A 160 -11.96 13.89 -10.48
C GLN A 160 -10.81 13.79 -9.45
N LEU A 161 -10.66 12.61 -8.86
CA LEU A 161 -9.59 12.26 -7.93
C LEU A 161 -8.89 11.02 -8.47
N MET A 162 -7.69 11.17 -9.01
CA MET A 162 -6.95 10.12 -9.70
C MET A 162 -5.70 9.77 -8.91
N ARG A 163 -5.45 8.47 -8.71
CA ARG A 163 -4.27 8.03 -7.97
C ARG A 163 -3.00 8.20 -8.80
N VAL A 164 -2.00 8.86 -8.21
CA VAL A 164 -0.70 9.08 -8.86
C VAL A 164 0.15 7.82 -8.78
N LYS A 165 0.69 7.41 -9.92
CA LYS A 165 1.62 6.29 -10.04
C LYS A 165 3.07 6.73 -9.88
N SER A 166 3.45 7.78 -10.62
CA SER A 166 4.83 8.30 -10.61
C SER A 166 4.89 9.67 -11.26
N HIS A 167 5.95 10.40 -10.97
CA HIS A 167 6.34 11.61 -11.69
C HIS A 167 7.85 11.87 -11.54
N PRO A 168 8.52 12.52 -12.50
CA PRO A 168 9.90 12.95 -12.35
C PRO A 168 10.03 14.07 -11.31
N ALA A 169 11.25 14.38 -10.89
CA ALA A 169 11.55 15.63 -10.22
C ALA A 169 11.30 16.81 -11.17
N ALA A 170 10.88 17.92 -10.59
CA ALA A 170 10.65 19.16 -11.34
C ALA A 170 11.03 20.39 -10.49
N ASP A 171 11.65 21.38 -11.14
CA ASP A 171 11.99 22.64 -10.48
C ASP A 171 10.75 23.50 -10.22
N SER A 172 10.91 24.52 -9.38
CA SER A 172 9.85 25.52 -9.14
C SER A 172 9.39 26.17 -10.44
N GLY A 173 8.09 26.27 -10.66
CA GLY A 173 7.49 26.82 -11.86
C GLY A 173 7.61 25.93 -13.10
N ALA A 174 8.22 24.77 -13.01
CA ALA A 174 8.39 23.87 -14.14
C ALA A 174 7.14 23.01 -14.40
N ASN A 175 7.05 22.52 -15.62
CA ASN A 175 6.04 21.53 -15.99
C ASN A 175 6.47 20.13 -15.52
N VAL A 176 5.53 19.39 -14.96
CA VAL A 176 5.74 18.00 -14.55
C VAL A 176 4.65 17.11 -15.12
N VAL A 177 5.06 15.97 -15.67
CA VAL A 177 4.14 14.94 -16.17
C VAL A 177 3.81 13.99 -15.03
N ILE A 178 2.56 13.97 -14.64
CA ILE A 178 2.03 13.07 -13.62
C ILE A 178 1.47 11.83 -14.31
N THR A 179 2.05 10.67 -14.03
CA THR A 179 1.53 9.37 -14.49
C THR A 179 0.53 8.85 -13.45
N LEU A 180 -0.61 8.37 -13.91
CA LEU A 180 -1.75 7.97 -13.09
C LEU A 180 -1.95 6.45 -13.14
N TYR A 181 -2.53 5.89 -12.06
CA TYR A 181 -3.08 4.54 -12.07
C TYR A 181 -4.46 4.52 -12.73
N ASP A 182 -5.26 5.56 -12.47
CA ASP A 182 -6.62 5.69 -12.96
C ASP A 182 -6.63 6.60 -14.19
N PRO A 183 -7.31 6.24 -15.27
CA PRO A 183 -7.40 7.11 -16.44
C PRO A 183 -8.27 8.35 -16.14
N VAL A 184 -7.99 9.43 -16.87
CA VAL A 184 -8.84 10.62 -16.91
C VAL A 184 -10.24 10.21 -17.38
N VAL A 185 -11.27 10.52 -16.61
CA VAL A 185 -12.68 10.16 -16.93
C VAL A 185 -13.33 11.23 -17.80
N THR A 186 -13.20 12.48 -17.40
CA THR A 186 -13.69 13.64 -18.16
C THR A 186 -12.51 14.46 -18.65
N ALA A 187 -12.49 14.78 -19.93
CA ALA A 187 -11.40 15.51 -20.55
C ALA A 187 -11.06 16.80 -19.79
N LEU A 188 -9.77 17.09 -19.69
CA LEU A 188 -9.21 18.28 -19.05
C LEU A 188 -8.81 19.29 -20.13
N THR A 189 -8.88 20.56 -19.79
CA THR A 189 -8.42 21.67 -20.63
C THR A 189 -7.27 22.40 -19.94
N THR A 190 -6.60 23.28 -20.67
CA THR A 190 -5.55 24.16 -20.09
C THR A 190 -6.10 25.17 -19.08
N SER A 191 -7.43 25.32 -18.98
CA SER A 191 -8.06 26.13 -17.95
C SER A 191 -8.31 25.34 -16.66
N SER A 192 -8.24 24.02 -16.71
CA SER A 192 -8.44 23.16 -15.52
C SER A 192 -7.34 23.39 -14.49
N LYS A 193 -7.71 23.26 -13.22
CA LYS A 193 -6.80 23.39 -12.08
C LYS A 193 -6.75 22.09 -11.31
N ALA A 194 -5.60 21.85 -10.68
CA ALA A 194 -5.36 20.61 -9.96
C ALA A 194 -4.62 20.83 -8.64
N ASP A 195 -4.87 19.96 -7.68
CA ASP A 195 -4.12 19.82 -6.45
C ASP A 195 -3.30 18.53 -6.49
N LEU A 196 -2.04 18.59 -6.11
CA LEU A 196 -1.20 17.43 -5.83
C LEU A 196 -1.28 17.12 -4.34
N ILE A 197 -1.75 15.92 -4.02
CA ILE A 197 -1.99 15.46 -2.65
C ILE A 197 -1.07 14.27 -2.37
N SER A 198 -0.21 14.41 -1.36
CA SER A 198 0.69 13.33 -0.92
C SER A 198 -0.09 12.13 -0.38
N ALA A 199 0.50 10.93 -0.50
CA ALA A 199 -0.05 9.76 0.16
C ALA A 199 -0.07 9.97 1.69
N THR A 200 -1.19 9.66 2.33
CA THR A 200 -1.42 9.93 3.75
C THR A 200 -0.36 9.33 4.68
N TYR A 201 0.21 8.20 4.28
CA TYR A 201 1.19 7.46 5.07
C TYR A 201 2.61 7.54 4.49
N ASN A 202 2.87 8.49 3.60
CA ASN A 202 4.20 8.80 3.10
C ASN A 202 4.74 10.07 3.78
N ASP A 203 6.05 10.13 4.00
CA ASP A 203 6.73 11.26 4.68
C ASP A 203 6.09 11.62 6.03
N VAL A 204 5.76 10.61 6.83
CA VAL A 204 5.14 10.80 8.14
C VAL A 204 6.09 11.54 9.08
N VAL A 205 5.56 12.48 9.83
CA VAL A 205 6.32 13.33 10.77
C VAL A 205 5.71 13.28 12.18
N VAL A 206 6.52 13.60 13.19
CA VAL A 206 5.98 13.80 14.55
C VAL A 206 4.96 14.93 14.53
N ALA A 207 3.79 14.73 15.15
CA ALA A 207 2.79 15.78 15.25
C ALA A 207 3.33 16.94 16.11
N PRO A 208 3.45 18.14 15.56
CA PRO A 208 3.86 19.32 16.32
C PRO A 208 2.74 19.76 17.29
N ALA A 209 3.06 20.70 18.20
CA ALA A 209 2.09 21.24 19.14
C ALA A 209 0.90 21.93 18.44
N THR A 210 1.16 22.54 17.27
CA THR A 210 0.11 23.01 16.35
C THR A 210 0.12 22.11 15.14
N GLU A 211 -0.90 21.28 15.01
CA GLU A 211 -1.02 20.30 13.93
C GLU A 211 -1.09 20.98 12.57
N THR A 212 -0.34 20.47 11.61
CA THR A 212 -0.30 20.96 10.22
C THR A 212 -0.88 19.95 9.23
N GLY A 213 -1.31 18.79 9.73
CA GLY A 213 -1.95 17.71 8.97
C GLY A 213 -2.71 16.75 9.88
N PRO A 214 -3.53 15.86 9.32
CA PRO A 214 -4.24 14.85 10.09
C PRO A 214 -3.31 13.96 10.92
N VAL A 215 -3.63 13.75 12.17
CA VAL A 215 -2.98 12.76 13.03
C VAL A 215 -3.40 11.35 12.54
N ILE A 216 -2.41 10.48 12.32
CA ILE A 216 -2.63 9.16 11.69
C ILE A 216 -2.28 7.99 12.59
N GLY A 217 -1.61 8.22 13.71
CA GLY A 217 -1.28 7.13 14.62
C GLY A 217 -0.21 7.47 15.66
N VAL A 218 0.32 6.41 16.24
CA VAL A 218 1.43 6.44 17.20
C VAL A 218 2.49 5.44 16.76
N THR A 219 3.75 5.81 16.80
CA THR A 219 4.87 4.94 16.44
C THR A 219 5.02 3.78 17.42
N ALA A 220 5.17 2.56 16.90
CA ALA A 220 5.33 1.35 17.72
C ALA A 220 6.79 1.07 18.09
N ILE A 221 7.72 1.52 17.26
CA ILE A 221 9.18 1.34 17.40
C ILE A 221 9.90 2.67 17.09
N ASP A 222 11.21 2.69 17.31
CA ASP A 222 12.06 3.76 16.79
C ASP A 222 12.20 3.59 15.28
N PHE A 223 12.14 4.69 14.55
CA PHE A 223 12.29 4.73 13.09
C PHE A 223 13.46 5.60 12.68
N THR A 224 14.22 5.11 11.72
CA THR A 224 15.28 5.88 11.06
C THR A 224 14.67 6.87 10.06
N ALA A 225 15.33 8.01 9.83
CA ALA A 225 14.92 8.97 8.81
C ALA A 225 14.94 8.35 7.41
N ASP A 226 13.99 8.76 6.56
CA ASP A 226 13.87 8.32 5.17
C ASP A 226 13.66 6.79 4.98
N TYR A 227 12.95 6.16 5.94
CA TYR A 227 12.59 4.75 5.94
C TYR A 227 11.09 4.50 5.83
#